data_430313fd36c573631fecb71276a91df7
#
_entry.id   430313fd36c573631fecb71276a91df7
#
_cell.length_a   1.000
_cell.length_b   1.000
_cell.length_c   1.000
_cell.angle_alpha   90.00
_cell.angle_beta   90.00
_cell.angle_gamma   90.00
#
_symmetry.space_group_name_H-M   'P 1'
#
loop_
_entity.id
_entity.type
_entity.pdbx_description
1 polymer ?
#
loop_
_entity_poly.entity_id
_entity_poly.type
_entity_poly.pdbx_seq_one_letter_code
_entity_poly.pdbx_strand_id
1 'polypeptide(L)'
;MCSIFGIFGLQAGDDLPSLRRHALELSQRQRHRGPDWSGVYLDEGALLVHERLAIVDPAGGSQPLLSEDGQLALAVNGEIYNHQQLKAGLAEAYAFQTGSDCEVINALYRQGGSPAQWLEQLNGIFAFALWDRAAGRVLVARDPLGVVPLYWGHDAQGRLRVASEMKALVDTCADVAQFPPGHYYDSASGELVRYYQQPWREYDDVQGRQADLAELRQAFEHAVERQLMSDVPYGVLLSGGLDSSLVAAVAARYARRRIEDGGQSEAWWPRLHSFAIGLKGSPDLAAAAVAAEALGTVHHGFEYTFEEGLDVLPEVIRHIETYDVTTIRASTPMFLLARRIKAMGVKMVLSGEGSDEIFGGYLYFHKAPDAREFHQELVRKLDALHNYDCLRANKSMMAWGVEPRVPFLDREFLDVAMRFDAAHKMVGAGFGGRRIEKAVLREAFQGYLPDSILWRQKEQFSDGVGYGWIDGLKAHAEAQVSDRVLAAADKRFPHNPPQTKEAYYYRHLFEQFFPSHAAAETVPGGKSIACSSPAAIAWDASFAAAADPSGRAIAGVHEQALA
;
A
#
# COMPACT_ATOMS: atom_id res chain seq x y z
N MET A 1 7.01 0.58 9.51
CA MET A 1 5.70 1.33 9.59
C MET A 1 5.08 1.16 10.96
N CYS A 2 4.38 2.16 11.43
CA CYS A 2 3.86 2.31 12.78
C CYS A 2 2.35 2.53 12.76
N SER A 3 1.79 3.13 13.81
CA SER A 3 0.52 3.81 13.73
C SER A 3 0.57 5.13 14.49
N ILE A 4 -0.22 6.09 14.01
CA ILE A 4 -0.41 7.39 14.63
C ILE A 4 -1.87 7.54 15.05
N PHE A 5 -2.08 8.30 16.14
CA PHE A 5 -3.36 8.80 16.57
C PHE A 5 -3.16 10.22 17.09
N GLY A 6 -3.99 11.17 16.65
CA GLY A 6 -3.89 12.57 17.06
C GLY A 6 -5.24 13.21 17.36
N ILE A 7 -5.27 14.12 18.32
CA ILE A 7 -6.38 15.02 18.62
C ILE A 7 -5.82 16.44 18.68
N PHE A 8 -6.41 17.36 17.92
CA PHE A 8 -5.96 18.75 17.80
C PHE A 8 -7.11 19.72 18.06
N GLY A 9 -6.77 20.90 18.54
CA GLY A 9 -7.75 21.92 18.91
C GLY A 9 -8.28 21.70 20.32
N LEU A 10 -7.42 21.20 21.23
CA LEU A 10 -7.72 21.15 22.66
C LEU A 10 -7.90 22.57 23.20
N GLN A 11 -8.74 22.72 24.25
CA GLN A 11 -9.14 24.02 24.80
C GLN A 11 -8.84 24.11 26.29
N ALA A 12 -8.64 25.32 26.76
CA ALA A 12 -8.55 25.57 28.21
C ALA A 12 -9.86 25.10 28.87
N GLY A 13 -9.74 24.12 29.79
CA GLY A 13 -10.90 23.50 30.45
C GLY A 13 -11.20 22.07 30.01
N ASP A 14 -10.55 21.56 28.95
CA ASP A 14 -10.60 20.14 28.64
C ASP A 14 -9.99 19.29 29.77
N ASP A 15 -10.62 18.17 30.09
CA ASP A 15 -10.08 17.17 31.04
C ASP A 15 -8.95 16.37 30.35
N LEU A 16 -7.74 16.93 30.35
CA LEU A 16 -6.57 16.32 29.71
C LEU A 16 -6.26 14.91 30.21
N PRO A 17 -6.37 14.59 31.55
CA PRO A 17 -6.19 13.21 32.00
C PRO A 17 -7.19 12.22 31.41
N SER A 18 -8.46 12.60 31.26
CA SER A 18 -9.50 11.76 30.67
C SER A 18 -9.28 11.61 29.16
N LEU A 19 -8.96 12.71 28.46
CA LEU A 19 -8.64 12.67 27.02
C LEU A 19 -7.43 11.78 26.75
N ARG A 20 -6.36 11.88 27.55
CA ARG A 20 -5.18 11.03 27.41
C ARG A 20 -5.52 9.55 27.57
N ARG A 21 -6.33 9.19 28.56
CA ARG A 21 -6.76 7.79 28.78
C ARG A 21 -7.55 7.28 27.59
N HIS A 22 -8.53 8.04 27.15
CA HIS A 22 -9.37 7.69 26.01
C HIS A 22 -8.56 7.58 24.70
N ALA A 23 -7.62 8.49 24.46
CA ALA A 23 -6.73 8.43 23.30
C ALA A 23 -5.85 7.16 23.29
N LEU A 24 -5.36 6.74 24.46
CA LEU A 24 -4.62 5.49 24.60
C LEU A 24 -5.49 4.26 24.31
N GLU A 25 -6.75 4.25 24.78
CA GLU A 25 -7.70 3.16 24.47
C GLU A 25 -7.99 3.07 22.96
N LEU A 26 -8.15 4.20 22.28
CA LEU A 26 -8.36 4.25 20.84
C LEU A 26 -7.09 3.84 20.06
N SER A 27 -5.92 4.31 20.49
CA SER A 27 -4.64 3.93 19.87
C SER A 27 -4.37 2.43 20.01
N GLN A 28 -4.74 1.80 21.11
CA GLN A 28 -4.59 0.35 21.29
C GLN A 28 -5.28 -0.48 20.22
N ARG A 29 -6.35 0.03 19.59
CA ARG A 29 -7.04 -0.65 18.49
C ARG A 29 -6.16 -0.86 17.27
N GLN A 30 -5.08 -0.09 17.14
CA GLN A 30 -4.10 -0.18 16.04
C GLN A 30 -2.68 -0.55 16.52
N ARG A 31 -2.52 -1.02 17.77
CA ARG A 31 -1.23 -1.43 18.34
C ARG A 31 -0.58 -2.62 17.62
N HIS A 32 -1.36 -3.46 16.95
CA HIS A 32 -0.83 -4.55 16.12
C HIS A 32 0.13 -4.06 15.04
N ARG A 33 0.00 -2.80 14.58
CA ARG A 33 0.91 -2.17 13.61
C ARG A 33 2.28 -1.87 14.22
N GLY A 34 2.32 -1.46 15.47
CA GLY A 34 3.55 -1.07 16.15
C GLY A 34 3.64 -1.64 17.56
N PRO A 35 3.93 -2.96 17.69
CA PRO A 35 3.89 -3.64 18.98
C PRO A 35 5.11 -3.37 19.88
N ASP A 36 6.16 -2.72 19.36
CA ASP A 36 7.44 -2.62 20.08
C ASP A 36 7.40 -1.55 21.18
N TRP A 37 6.72 -0.41 20.92
CA TRP A 37 6.68 0.71 21.85
C TRP A 37 5.45 1.59 21.64
N SER A 38 4.97 2.24 22.72
CA SER A 38 3.94 3.29 22.64
C SER A 38 4.52 4.61 23.19
N GLY A 39 4.38 5.69 22.43
CA GLY A 39 4.76 7.03 22.85
C GLY A 39 3.56 7.97 22.89
N VAL A 40 3.60 8.96 23.79
CA VAL A 40 2.53 9.94 23.97
C VAL A 40 3.12 11.32 24.14
N TYR A 41 2.61 12.28 23.38
CA TYR A 41 2.80 13.71 23.61
C TYR A 41 1.45 14.33 23.97
N LEU A 42 1.44 15.24 24.93
CA LEU A 42 0.25 15.97 25.35
C LEU A 42 0.64 17.37 25.82
N ASP A 43 -0.01 18.37 25.28
CA ASP A 43 0.00 19.74 25.78
C ASP A 43 -1.42 20.34 25.77
N GLU A 44 -1.53 21.67 25.88
CA GLU A 44 -2.80 22.39 25.95
C GLU A 44 -3.54 22.45 24.59
N GLY A 45 -2.86 22.20 23.45
CA GLY A 45 -3.42 22.31 22.09
C GLY A 45 -3.54 20.98 21.37
N ALA A 46 -2.72 19.98 21.73
CA ALA A 46 -2.63 18.72 20.98
C ALA A 46 -2.34 17.50 21.87
N LEU A 47 -2.84 16.36 21.41
CA LEU A 47 -2.48 15.05 21.92
C LEU A 47 -2.07 14.17 20.73
N LEU A 48 -0.88 13.57 20.81
CA LEU A 48 -0.37 12.61 19.84
C LEU A 48 -0.03 11.29 20.53
N VAL A 49 -0.45 10.18 19.94
CA VAL A 49 -0.05 8.83 20.34
C VAL A 49 0.57 8.11 19.16
N HIS A 50 1.63 7.39 19.41
CA HIS A 50 2.36 6.64 18.39
C HIS A 50 2.60 5.21 18.88
N GLU A 51 2.19 4.21 18.05
CA GLU A 51 2.53 2.81 18.27
C GLU A 51 3.65 2.44 17.30
N ARG A 52 4.82 2.07 17.82
CA ARG A 52 6.04 1.93 17.05
C ARG A 52 6.33 0.50 16.63
N LEU A 53 6.63 0.32 15.34
CA LEU A 53 7.39 -0.82 14.82
C LEU A 53 8.82 -0.33 14.55
N ALA A 54 9.76 -0.76 15.35
CA ALA A 54 11.15 -0.29 15.29
C ALA A 54 11.90 -1.03 14.15
N ILE A 55 12.16 -0.33 13.05
CA ILE A 55 12.90 -0.81 11.88
C ILE A 55 14.19 0.00 11.70
N VAL A 56 14.09 1.33 11.64
CA VAL A 56 15.23 2.27 11.61
C VAL A 56 15.42 2.84 12.99
N ASP A 57 16.69 2.90 13.45
CA ASP A 57 17.10 3.35 14.78
C ASP A 57 16.28 2.69 15.91
N PRO A 58 16.30 1.35 16.07
CA PRO A 58 15.48 0.67 17.06
C PRO A 58 15.69 1.16 18.49
N ALA A 59 16.88 1.64 18.82
CA ALA A 59 17.25 2.08 20.16
C ALA A 59 16.87 3.55 20.46
N GLY A 60 17.03 4.46 19.48
CA GLY A 60 16.94 5.92 19.69
C GLY A 60 15.69 6.58 19.10
N GLY A 61 15.11 6.03 18.02
CA GLY A 61 14.03 6.67 17.23
C GLY A 61 12.64 6.62 17.87
N SER A 62 12.50 6.87 19.16
CA SER A 62 11.20 6.92 19.84
C SER A 62 10.33 8.05 19.30
N GLN A 63 9.03 7.78 19.10
CA GLN A 63 8.06 8.76 18.61
C GLN A 63 6.96 9.01 19.66
N PRO A 64 6.29 10.19 19.68
CA PRO A 64 6.49 11.33 18.77
C PRO A 64 7.89 11.94 18.83
N LEU A 65 8.43 12.34 17.65
CA LEU A 65 9.74 12.98 17.51
C LEU A 65 9.64 14.45 17.92
N LEU A 66 10.46 14.85 18.89
CA LEU A 66 10.48 16.23 19.37
C LEU A 66 11.67 16.98 18.79
N SER A 67 11.50 18.26 18.45
CA SER A 67 12.63 19.16 18.20
C SER A 67 13.41 19.42 19.49
N GLU A 68 14.69 19.85 19.39
CA GLU A 68 15.57 20.15 20.53
C GLU A 68 14.92 21.10 21.55
N ASP A 69 14.19 22.12 21.09
CA ASP A 69 13.50 23.10 21.91
C ASP A 69 12.10 22.63 22.39
N GLY A 70 11.68 21.43 22.01
CA GLY A 70 10.37 20.86 22.35
C GLY A 70 9.16 21.58 21.74
N GLN A 71 9.36 22.46 20.76
CA GLN A 71 8.26 23.21 20.14
C GLN A 71 7.55 22.42 19.02
N LEU A 72 8.25 21.46 18.39
CA LEU A 72 7.66 20.60 17.38
C LEU A 72 7.47 19.19 17.96
N ALA A 73 6.28 18.62 17.73
CA ALA A 73 5.98 17.22 18.03
C ALA A 73 5.44 16.55 16.77
N LEU A 74 6.13 15.52 16.30
CA LEU A 74 5.86 14.83 15.05
C LEU A 74 5.58 13.35 15.27
N ALA A 75 4.44 12.88 14.82
CA ALA A 75 4.11 11.45 14.76
C ALA A 75 4.04 11.01 13.29
N VAL A 76 4.84 10.02 12.91
CA VAL A 76 4.95 9.51 11.53
C VAL A 76 4.69 8.01 11.50
N ASN A 77 3.88 7.59 10.54
CA ASN A 77 3.75 6.21 10.10
C ASN A 77 4.35 6.12 8.70
N GLY A 78 5.55 5.56 8.55
CA GLY A 78 6.22 5.44 7.26
C GLY A 78 7.73 5.53 7.33
N GLU A 79 8.35 5.72 6.17
CA GLU A 79 9.79 5.79 5.96
C GLU A 79 10.12 6.89 4.94
N ILE A 80 11.19 7.63 5.15
CA ILE A 80 11.72 8.66 4.24
C ILE A 80 13.05 8.17 3.67
N TYR A 81 13.02 7.59 2.49
CA TYR A 81 14.16 6.89 1.90
C TYR A 81 15.34 7.80 1.52
N ASN A 82 15.07 9.06 1.17
CA ASN A 82 16.10 10.03 0.81
C ASN A 82 16.52 10.95 1.98
N HIS A 83 16.25 10.56 3.22
CA HIS A 83 16.50 11.40 4.41
C HIS A 83 17.95 11.89 4.52
N GLN A 84 18.94 11.08 4.15
CA GLN A 84 20.35 11.47 4.21
C GLN A 84 20.68 12.59 3.22
N GLN A 85 20.15 12.54 2.00
CA GLN A 85 20.30 13.60 1.00
C GLN A 85 19.64 14.89 1.47
N LEU A 86 18.45 14.79 2.06
CA LEU A 86 17.75 15.94 2.63
C LEU A 86 18.52 16.55 3.80
N LYS A 87 19.05 15.74 4.71
CA LYS A 87 19.91 16.20 5.81
C LYS A 87 21.13 16.97 5.30
N ALA A 88 21.79 16.45 4.26
CA ALA A 88 22.96 17.10 3.66
C ALA A 88 22.61 18.39 2.90
N GLY A 89 21.37 18.54 2.43
CA GLY A 89 20.89 19.71 1.67
C GLY A 89 20.24 20.82 2.51
N LEU A 90 20.18 20.69 3.85
CA LEU A 90 19.58 21.71 4.70
C LEU A 90 20.34 23.02 4.60
N ALA A 91 19.64 24.14 4.39
CA ALA A 91 20.22 25.47 4.31
C ALA A 91 20.74 25.95 5.68
N GLU A 92 20.03 25.61 6.74
CA GLU A 92 20.39 25.89 8.13
C GLU A 92 20.60 24.60 8.91
N ALA A 93 21.54 24.61 9.85
CA ALA A 93 21.81 23.47 10.71
C ALA A 93 20.59 23.13 11.57
N TYR A 94 20.26 21.83 11.65
CA TYR A 94 19.23 21.31 12.54
C TYR A 94 19.86 20.29 13.52
N ALA A 95 19.54 20.41 14.80
CA ALA A 95 20.03 19.51 15.85
C ALA A 95 19.15 18.25 15.91
N PHE A 96 19.51 17.23 15.14
CA PHE A 96 18.82 15.94 15.15
C PHE A 96 18.95 15.27 16.51
N GLN A 97 17.82 14.84 17.07
CA GLN A 97 17.76 14.18 18.39
C GLN A 97 17.82 12.66 18.29
N THR A 98 17.54 12.11 17.10
CA THR A 98 17.47 10.66 16.86
C THR A 98 18.20 10.28 15.56
N GLY A 99 18.39 8.98 15.35
CA GLY A 99 18.81 8.42 14.07
C GLY A 99 17.64 8.14 13.11
N SER A 100 16.39 8.43 13.52
CA SER A 100 15.23 8.21 12.66
C SER A 100 15.32 8.99 11.35
N ASP A 101 15.00 8.32 10.26
CA ASP A 101 14.87 8.92 8.94
C ASP A 101 13.76 9.98 8.90
N CYS A 102 12.67 9.74 9.66
CA CYS A 102 11.49 10.60 9.70
C CYS A 102 11.73 11.97 10.38
N GLU A 103 12.77 12.12 11.20
CA GLU A 103 13.06 13.39 11.88
C GLU A 103 13.42 14.51 10.89
N VAL A 104 13.82 14.16 9.67
CA VAL A 104 14.08 15.16 8.61
C VAL A 104 12.84 16.01 8.29
N ILE A 105 11.63 15.53 8.57
CA ILE A 105 10.38 16.30 8.41
C ILE A 105 10.36 17.53 9.34
N ASN A 106 10.77 17.36 10.61
CA ASN A 106 10.91 18.48 11.55
C ASN A 106 11.95 19.48 11.05
N ALA A 107 13.08 18.98 10.52
CA ALA A 107 14.13 19.84 9.98
C ALA A 107 13.64 20.67 8.78
N LEU A 108 12.97 20.04 7.82
CA LEU A 108 12.40 20.73 6.65
C LEU A 108 11.32 21.75 7.05
N TYR A 109 10.45 21.40 7.99
CA TYR A 109 9.45 22.35 8.50
C TYR A 109 10.13 23.61 9.11
N ARG A 110 11.21 23.43 9.85
CA ARG A 110 12.01 24.52 10.46
C ARG A 110 12.69 25.42 9.45
N GLN A 111 13.09 24.89 8.28
CA GLN A 111 13.64 25.72 7.20
C GLN A 111 12.61 26.74 6.68
N GLY A 112 11.32 26.57 6.98
CA GLY A 112 10.24 27.42 6.53
C GLY A 112 9.84 27.21 5.07
N GLY A 113 9.18 28.20 4.49
CA GLY A 113 8.65 28.11 3.13
C GLY A 113 7.28 27.44 3.05
N SER A 114 6.81 27.20 1.81
CA SER A 114 5.53 26.52 1.57
C SER A 114 5.61 25.04 1.90
N PRO A 115 4.66 24.48 2.67
CA PRO A 115 4.60 23.03 2.90
C PRO A 115 4.64 22.21 1.61
N ALA A 116 3.98 22.64 0.54
CA ALA A 116 4.01 21.95 -0.75
C ALA A 116 5.45 21.76 -1.27
N GLN A 117 6.28 22.80 -1.19
CA GLN A 117 7.65 22.77 -1.75
C GLN A 117 8.57 21.79 -1.04
N TRP A 118 8.52 21.67 0.28
CA TRP A 118 9.38 20.73 0.98
C TRP A 118 8.78 19.32 1.04
N LEU A 119 7.43 19.18 1.01
CA LEU A 119 6.79 17.87 0.87
C LEU A 119 7.13 17.19 -0.47
N GLU A 120 7.24 17.97 -1.55
CA GLU A 120 7.68 17.44 -2.85
C GLU A 120 9.13 16.93 -2.84
N GLN A 121 9.96 17.31 -1.89
CA GLN A 121 11.32 16.79 -1.77
C GLN A 121 11.37 15.39 -1.13
N LEU A 122 10.33 15.00 -0.38
CA LEU A 122 10.29 13.70 0.30
C LEU A 122 10.13 12.57 -0.72
N ASN A 123 11.07 11.64 -0.75
CA ASN A 123 10.90 10.34 -1.38
C ASN A 123 10.72 9.28 -0.30
N GLY A 124 9.51 8.76 -0.18
CA GLY A 124 9.15 7.83 0.89
C GLY A 124 7.68 7.41 0.83
N ILE A 125 7.32 6.52 1.72
CA ILE A 125 5.95 6.15 2.02
C ILE A 125 5.62 6.65 3.41
N PHE A 126 4.64 7.52 3.55
CA PHE A 126 4.39 8.18 4.83
C PHE A 126 2.96 8.71 5.02
N ALA A 127 2.57 8.76 6.27
CA ALA A 127 1.48 9.59 6.75
C ALA A 127 1.91 10.17 8.10
N PHE A 128 1.77 11.47 8.30
CA PHE A 128 2.20 12.11 9.53
C PHE A 128 1.26 13.21 10.02
N ALA A 129 1.37 13.51 11.30
CA ALA A 129 0.81 14.68 11.94
C ALA A 129 1.92 15.39 12.71
N LEU A 130 2.15 16.67 12.40
CA LEU A 130 3.11 17.57 13.01
C LEU A 130 2.36 18.66 13.77
N TRP A 131 2.68 18.85 15.02
CA TRP A 131 2.18 19.92 15.88
C TRP A 131 3.29 20.94 16.15
N ASP A 132 3.04 22.19 15.81
CA ASP A 132 3.86 23.32 16.21
C ASP A 132 3.19 24.04 17.38
N ARG A 133 3.73 23.84 18.58
CA ARG A 133 3.21 24.40 19.81
C ARG A 133 3.29 25.93 19.82
N ALA A 134 4.39 26.50 19.32
CA ALA A 134 4.60 27.95 19.35
C ALA A 134 3.62 28.68 18.43
N ALA A 135 3.30 28.08 17.28
CA ALA A 135 2.35 28.63 16.32
C ALA A 135 0.89 28.21 16.58
N GLY A 136 0.65 27.21 17.45
CA GLY A 136 -0.67 26.61 17.62
C GLY A 136 -1.18 25.96 16.32
N ARG A 137 -0.28 25.37 15.53
CA ARG A 137 -0.55 24.91 14.17
C ARG A 137 -0.36 23.40 14.03
N VAL A 138 -1.30 22.74 13.36
CA VAL A 138 -1.14 21.35 12.93
C VAL A 138 -0.97 21.26 11.44
N LEU A 139 -0.04 20.41 11.01
CA LEU A 139 0.16 20.00 9.62
C LEU A 139 -0.02 18.48 9.54
N VAL A 140 -0.95 18.02 8.70
CA VAL A 140 -1.17 16.59 8.43
C VAL A 140 -0.85 16.34 6.97
N ALA A 141 -0.09 15.30 6.63
CA ALA A 141 0.21 14.98 5.24
C ALA A 141 0.28 13.46 5.00
N ARG A 142 0.04 13.08 3.74
CA ARG A 142 0.08 11.69 3.27
C ARG A 142 0.88 11.58 1.98
N ASP A 143 1.61 10.49 1.80
CA ASP A 143 2.43 10.21 0.62
C ASP A 143 1.67 10.32 -0.72
N PRO A 144 2.38 10.50 -1.86
CA PRO A 144 1.77 10.78 -3.16
C PRO A 144 0.73 9.78 -3.64
N LEU A 145 0.87 8.50 -3.30
CA LEU A 145 -0.01 7.41 -3.74
C LEU A 145 -0.88 6.85 -2.61
N GLY A 146 -0.68 7.31 -1.37
CA GLY A 146 -1.39 6.80 -0.21
C GLY A 146 -1.05 5.35 0.12
N VAL A 147 0.21 4.96 -0.05
CA VAL A 147 0.71 3.62 0.34
C VAL A 147 0.49 3.40 1.83
N VAL A 148 0.72 4.45 2.63
CA VAL A 148 0.42 4.43 4.05
C VAL A 148 -1.01 4.91 4.30
N PRO A 149 -1.84 4.15 5.03
CA PRO A 149 -3.20 4.57 5.32
C PRO A 149 -3.23 5.72 6.33
N LEU A 150 -4.17 6.64 6.11
CA LEU A 150 -4.48 7.73 7.02
C LEU A 150 -5.97 8.05 6.93
N TYR A 151 -6.60 8.23 8.09
CA TYR A 151 -7.99 8.63 8.25
C TYR A 151 -8.07 9.87 9.13
N TRP A 152 -9.09 10.67 8.91
CA TRP A 152 -9.38 11.85 9.67
C TRP A 152 -10.88 12.06 9.87
N GLY A 153 -11.23 12.94 10.77
CA GLY A 153 -12.61 13.33 11.07
C GLY A 153 -12.66 14.29 12.23
N HIS A 154 -13.85 14.73 12.60
CA HIS A 154 -14.07 15.64 13.71
C HIS A 154 -14.91 14.96 14.78
N ASP A 155 -14.56 15.19 16.04
CA ASP A 155 -15.38 14.74 17.15
C ASP A 155 -16.57 15.69 17.40
N ALA A 156 -17.43 15.31 18.36
CA ALA A 156 -18.63 16.10 18.71
C ALA A 156 -18.33 17.53 19.20
N GLN A 157 -17.09 17.81 19.57
CA GLN A 157 -16.60 19.14 19.97
C GLN A 157 -15.95 19.90 18.79
N GLY A 158 -15.94 19.32 17.59
CA GLY A 158 -15.30 19.90 16.39
C GLY A 158 -13.78 19.80 16.38
N ARG A 159 -13.17 19.00 17.27
CA ARG A 159 -11.73 18.79 17.31
C ARG A 159 -11.31 17.84 16.19
N LEU A 160 -10.26 18.21 15.47
CA LEU A 160 -9.67 17.35 14.44
C LEU A 160 -9.05 16.11 15.07
N ARG A 161 -9.40 14.94 14.52
CA ARG A 161 -8.80 13.65 14.87
C ARG A 161 -8.20 13.01 13.63
N VAL A 162 -7.03 12.40 13.81
CA VAL A 162 -6.34 11.63 12.76
C VAL A 162 -5.92 10.28 13.30
N ALA A 163 -5.93 9.25 12.44
CA ALA A 163 -5.47 7.91 12.81
C ALA A 163 -4.98 7.15 11.58
N SER A 164 -4.07 6.22 11.77
CA SER A 164 -3.62 5.31 10.70
C SER A 164 -4.72 4.35 10.26
N GLU A 165 -5.64 3.99 11.14
CA GLU A 165 -6.73 3.07 10.85
C GLU A 165 -8.08 3.63 11.31
N MET A 166 -9.12 3.40 10.50
CA MET A 166 -10.47 3.91 10.72
C MET A 166 -11.07 3.45 12.05
N LYS A 167 -10.77 2.22 12.48
CA LYS A 167 -11.28 1.65 13.74
C LYS A 167 -10.93 2.46 14.99
N ALA A 168 -9.93 3.34 14.90
CA ALA A 168 -9.57 4.24 16.00
C ALA A 168 -10.43 5.53 16.02
N LEU A 169 -11.21 5.81 14.96
CA LEU A 169 -12.02 7.03 14.82
C LEU A 169 -13.53 6.79 14.82
N VAL A 170 -13.98 5.64 14.32
CA VAL A 170 -15.39 5.40 13.97
C VAL A 170 -16.39 5.58 15.10
N ASP A 171 -15.99 5.38 16.36
CA ASP A 171 -16.87 5.56 17.52
C ASP A 171 -16.88 7.01 18.05
N THR A 172 -16.01 7.85 17.52
CA THR A 172 -15.79 9.21 18.07
C THR A 172 -15.96 10.33 17.03
N CYS A 173 -15.97 10.00 15.74
CA CYS A 173 -16.13 10.93 14.64
C CYS A 173 -17.31 10.49 13.77
N ALA A 174 -18.24 11.40 13.50
CA ALA A 174 -19.39 11.12 12.63
C ALA A 174 -19.04 11.22 11.12
N ASP A 175 -17.99 11.97 10.79
CA ASP A 175 -17.54 12.33 9.45
C ASP A 175 -16.22 11.65 9.04
N VAL A 176 -15.97 10.44 9.55
CA VAL A 176 -14.73 9.71 9.23
C VAL A 176 -14.54 9.55 7.73
N ALA A 177 -13.38 9.97 7.23
CA ALA A 177 -12.99 9.82 5.83
C ALA A 177 -11.53 9.39 5.71
N GLN A 178 -11.16 8.85 4.54
CA GLN A 178 -9.75 8.67 4.22
C GLN A 178 -9.11 10.04 3.93
N PHE A 179 -7.91 10.27 4.46
CA PHE A 179 -7.11 11.43 4.09
C PHE A 179 -6.56 11.22 2.68
N PRO A 180 -6.75 12.16 1.73
CA PRO A 180 -6.42 11.94 0.33
C PRO A 180 -4.90 11.83 0.10
N PRO A 181 -4.46 10.92 -0.82
CA PRO A 181 -3.06 10.81 -1.22
C PRO A 181 -2.49 12.09 -1.83
N GLY A 182 -1.21 12.37 -1.59
CA GLY A 182 -0.53 13.53 -2.17
C GLY A 182 -1.05 14.89 -1.69
N HIS A 183 -1.73 14.92 -0.54
CA HIS A 183 -2.27 16.14 0.06
C HIS A 183 -1.67 16.40 1.44
N TYR A 184 -1.75 17.66 1.84
CA TYR A 184 -1.58 18.08 3.23
C TYR A 184 -2.75 18.96 3.67
N TYR A 185 -3.05 18.92 4.94
CA TYR A 185 -3.96 19.83 5.63
C TYR A 185 -3.15 20.74 6.54
N ASP A 186 -3.44 22.02 6.51
CA ASP A 186 -2.82 23.05 7.31
C ASP A 186 -3.88 23.79 8.14
N SER A 187 -3.83 23.67 9.45
CA SER A 187 -4.80 24.32 10.33
C SER A 187 -4.70 25.85 10.35
N ALA A 188 -3.57 26.42 9.94
CA ALA A 188 -3.41 27.88 9.88
C ALA A 188 -4.24 28.51 8.75
N SER A 189 -4.39 27.82 7.63
CA SER A 189 -5.27 28.24 6.52
C SER A 189 -6.63 27.55 6.55
N GLY A 190 -6.75 26.40 7.22
CA GLY A 190 -7.92 25.52 7.15
C GLY A 190 -8.05 24.78 5.81
N GLU A 191 -7.02 24.80 4.97
CA GLU A 191 -7.06 24.26 3.62
C GLU A 191 -6.48 22.86 3.52
N LEU A 192 -7.10 22.04 2.66
CA LEU A 192 -6.58 20.78 2.18
C LEU A 192 -5.96 21.01 0.79
N VAL A 193 -4.65 20.89 0.68
CA VAL A 193 -3.88 21.25 -0.51
C VAL A 193 -3.22 20.02 -1.12
N ARG A 194 -3.37 19.82 -2.43
CA ARG A 194 -2.62 18.83 -3.17
C ARG A 194 -1.20 19.34 -3.44
N TYR A 195 -0.19 18.69 -2.87
CA TYR A 195 1.22 19.08 -3.03
C TYR A 195 1.92 18.35 -4.17
N TYR A 196 1.49 17.12 -4.50
CA TYR A 196 2.09 16.33 -5.56
C TYR A 196 1.23 16.36 -6.83
N GLN A 197 1.80 16.87 -7.90
CA GLN A 197 1.21 16.86 -9.24
C GLN A 197 2.04 15.96 -10.14
N GLN A 198 1.39 14.93 -10.70
CA GLN A 198 2.07 13.96 -11.57
C GLN A 198 2.36 14.60 -12.94
N PRO A 199 3.64 14.73 -13.35
CA PRO A 199 4.00 15.39 -14.62
C PRO A 199 3.64 14.57 -15.86
N TRP A 200 3.18 13.37 -15.66
CA TRP A 200 2.77 12.40 -16.68
C TRP A 200 1.26 12.14 -16.67
N ARG A 201 0.48 12.92 -15.94
CA ARG A 201 -0.95 12.67 -15.74
C ARG A 201 -1.74 12.70 -17.03
N GLU A 202 -1.51 13.69 -17.86
CA GLU A 202 -2.20 13.85 -19.12
C GLU A 202 -1.45 13.12 -20.25
N TYR A 203 -2.19 12.35 -21.07
CA TYR A 203 -1.56 11.59 -22.16
C TYR A 203 -0.78 12.49 -23.13
N ASP A 204 -1.25 13.70 -23.36
CA ASP A 204 -0.60 14.66 -24.28
C ASP A 204 0.81 15.05 -23.81
N ASP A 205 1.09 14.97 -22.50
CA ASP A 205 2.42 15.27 -21.95
C ASP A 205 3.44 14.15 -22.21
N VAL A 206 2.98 12.93 -22.51
CA VAL A 206 3.84 11.74 -22.68
C VAL A 206 3.79 11.17 -24.08
N GLN A 207 2.84 11.56 -24.92
CA GLN A 207 2.65 11.05 -26.27
C GLN A 207 3.93 11.19 -27.11
N GLY A 208 4.31 10.12 -27.79
CA GLY A 208 5.49 10.07 -28.66
C GLY A 208 6.84 9.99 -27.95
N ARG A 209 6.89 10.08 -26.61
CA ARG A 209 8.13 9.92 -25.86
C ARG A 209 8.60 8.47 -25.89
N GLN A 210 9.87 8.27 -26.19
CA GLN A 210 10.47 6.94 -26.27
C GLN A 210 10.77 6.38 -24.88
N ALA A 211 10.62 5.05 -24.74
CA ALA A 211 11.05 4.33 -23.56
C ALA A 211 12.57 4.08 -23.62
N ASP A 212 13.29 4.44 -22.57
CA ASP A 212 14.68 4.05 -22.35
C ASP A 212 14.73 2.89 -21.36
N LEU A 213 15.08 1.70 -21.90
CA LEU A 213 15.14 0.46 -21.10
C LEU A 213 16.26 0.48 -20.05
N ALA A 214 17.37 1.17 -20.34
CA ALA A 214 18.49 1.26 -19.41
C ALA A 214 18.13 2.18 -18.23
N GLU A 215 17.51 3.33 -18.52
CA GLU A 215 17.03 4.24 -17.49
C GLU A 215 15.92 3.61 -16.64
N LEU A 216 14.96 2.92 -17.27
CA LEU A 216 13.89 2.20 -16.54
C LEU A 216 14.47 1.17 -15.58
N ARG A 217 15.44 0.38 -16.02
CA ARG A 217 16.13 -0.60 -15.17
C ARG A 217 16.86 0.05 -14.03
N GLN A 218 17.67 1.07 -14.30
CA GLN A 218 18.46 1.77 -13.30
C GLN A 218 17.57 2.43 -12.23
N ALA A 219 16.48 3.08 -12.66
CA ALA A 219 15.53 3.69 -11.73
C ALA A 219 14.90 2.65 -10.79
N PHE A 220 14.57 1.46 -11.30
CA PHE A 220 14.02 0.38 -10.48
C PHE A 220 15.07 -0.22 -9.52
N GLU A 221 16.31 -0.40 -9.98
CA GLU A 221 17.40 -0.85 -9.11
C GLU A 221 17.60 0.12 -7.94
N HIS A 222 17.63 1.42 -8.20
CA HIS A 222 17.72 2.45 -7.16
C HIS A 222 16.51 2.45 -6.22
N ALA A 223 15.29 2.24 -6.76
CA ALA A 223 14.09 2.15 -5.95
C ALA A 223 14.12 0.97 -4.98
N VAL A 224 14.57 -0.21 -5.45
CA VAL A 224 14.73 -1.38 -4.57
C VAL A 224 15.85 -1.13 -3.57
N GLU A 225 17.02 -0.66 -4.00
CA GLU A 225 18.18 -0.42 -3.15
C GLU A 225 17.83 0.49 -1.97
N ARG A 226 17.27 1.68 -2.23
CA ARG A 226 16.92 2.63 -1.14
C ARG A 226 15.87 2.08 -0.18
N GLN A 227 14.97 1.20 -0.64
CA GLN A 227 13.96 0.57 0.20
C GLN A 227 14.48 -0.63 1.02
N LEU A 228 15.73 -1.03 0.84
CA LEU A 228 16.39 -2.01 1.73
C LEU A 228 16.91 -1.40 3.04
N MET A 229 16.80 -0.08 3.23
CA MET A 229 17.18 0.63 4.46
C MET A 229 16.49 0.00 5.68
N SER A 230 17.26 -0.67 6.56
CA SER A 230 16.71 -1.39 7.72
C SER A 230 17.80 -1.78 8.71
N ASP A 231 17.57 -1.52 9.98
CA ASP A 231 18.42 -1.98 11.11
C ASP A 231 17.96 -3.34 11.68
N VAL A 232 17.00 -4.00 11.02
CA VAL A 232 16.43 -5.28 11.45
C VAL A 232 16.33 -6.26 10.28
N PRO A 233 16.19 -7.58 10.53
CA PRO A 233 16.01 -8.57 9.48
C PRO A 233 14.81 -8.29 8.58
N TYR A 234 15.00 -8.47 7.27
CA TYR A 234 13.97 -8.28 6.24
C TYR A 234 13.98 -9.41 5.21
N GLY A 235 12.95 -9.45 4.37
CA GLY A 235 12.85 -10.41 3.28
C GLY A 235 12.03 -9.89 2.10
N VAL A 236 11.63 -10.78 1.20
CA VAL A 236 10.81 -10.45 0.03
C VAL A 236 9.61 -11.36 -0.07
N LEU A 237 8.47 -10.83 -0.51
CA LEU A 237 7.34 -11.64 -0.95
C LEU A 237 7.64 -12.17 -2.35
N LEU A 238 7.47 -13.47 -2.58
CA LEU A 238 7.86 -14.12 -3.84
C LEU A 238 6.77 -15.10 -4.28
N SER A 239 5.92 -14.68 -5.22
CA SER A 239 4.87 -15.53 -5.81
C SER A 239 5.36 -16.29 -7.05
N GLY A 240 6.58 -16.04 -7.53
CA GLY A 240 7.08 -16.58 -8.80
C GLY A 240 6.49 -15.91 -10.04
N GLY A 241 5.68 -14.86 -9.89
CA GLY A 241 5.30 -13.93 -10.94
C GLY A 241 6.43 -12.97 -11.27
N LEU A 242 6.35 -12.28 -12.42
CA LEU A 242 7.36 -11.34 -12.90
C LEU A 242 7.74 -10.31 -11.82
N ASP A 243 6.75 -9.64 -11.26
CA ASP A 243 6.94 -8.45 -10.41
C ASP A 243 7.67 -8.77 -9.12
N SER A 244 7.18 -9.75 -8.37
CA SER A 244 7.80 -10.21 -7.13
C SER A 244 9.19 -10.79 -7.37
N SER A 245 9.38 -11.47 -8.51
CA SER A 245 10.68 -12.04 -8.87
C SER A 245 11.69 -10.97 -9.27
N LEU A 246 11.28 -9.87 -9.93
CA LEU A 246 12.16 -8.73 -10.22
C LEU A 246 12.60 -8.02 -8.96
N VAL A 247 11.67 -7.75 -8.03
CA VAL A 247 12.02 -7.20 -6.71
C VAL A 247 13.03 -8.09 -6.01
N ALA A 248 12.79 -9.41 -5.97
CA ALA A 248 13.69 -10.37 -5.34
C ALA A 248 15.06 -10.44 -6.04
N ALA A 249 15.09 -10.41 -7.39
CA ALA A 249 16.31 -10.47 -8.18
C ALA A 249 17.21 -9.24 -7.95
N VAL A 250 16.61 -8.05 -7.88
CA VAL A 250 17.36 -6.82 -7.57
C VAL A 250 17.79 -6.81 -6.11
N ALA A 251 16.87 -7.10 -5.17
CA ALA A 251 17.18 -7.13 -3.73
C ALA A 251 18.33 -8.11 -3.41
N ALA A 252 18.39 -9.28 -4.06
CA ALA A 252 19.45 -10.27 -3.83
C ALA A 252 20.86 -9.75 -4.17
N ARG A 253 20.98 -8.73 -5.03
CA ARG A 253 22.27 -8.11 -5.36
C ARG A 253 22.82 -7.24 -4.24
N TYR A 254 21.94 -6.61 -3.47
CA TYR A 254 22.27 -5.67 -2.40
C TYR A 254 22.18 -6.30 -1.01
N ALA A 255 21.45 -7.39 -0.82
CA ALA A 255 21.11 -7.97 0.48
C ALA A 255 22.30 -8.45 1.35
N ARG A 256 23.51 -8.50 0.79
CA ARG A 256 24.71 -8.94 1.53
C ARG A 256 25.32 -7.87 2.41
N ARG A 257 25.02 -6.60 2.13
CA ARG A 257 25.60 -5.45 2.84
C ARG A 257 24.52 -4.49 3.30
N ARG A 258 24.79 -3.78 4.38
CA ARG A 258 23.90 -2.75 4.89
C ARG A 258 24.03 -1.50 4.02
N ILE A 259 22.89 -0.94 3.64
CA ILE A 259 22.82 0.27 2.80
C ILE A 259 23.03 1.52 3.63
N GLU A 260 22.62 1.50 4.91
CA GLU A 260 22.64 2.62 5.83
C GLU A 260 24.06 3.13 6.10
N ASP A 261 25.07 2.28 6.01
CA ASP A 261 26.48 2.62 6.20
C ASP A 261 27.31 2.68 4.90
N GLY A 262 26.63 2.77 3.75
CA GLY A 262 27.28 2.77 2.45
C GLY A 262 27.91 1.42 2.07
N GLY A 263 27.40 0.31 2.61
CA GLY A 263 27.87 -1.04 2.31
C GLY A 263 29.16 -1.43 3.07
N GLN A 264 29.48 -0.76 4.16
CA GLN A 264 30.70 -1.04 4.94
C GLN A 264 30.55 -2.29 5.82
N SER A 265 29.36 -2.55 6.36
CA SER A 265 29.08 -3.73 7.17
C SER A 265 28.24 -4.78 6.45
N GLU A 266 28.28 -6.02 6.97
CA GLU A 266 27.40 -7.10 6.48
C GLU A 266 25.95 -6.88 6.96
N ALA A 267 24.99 -7.30 6.13
CA ALA A 267 23.58 -7.32 6.51
C ALA A 267 23.34 -8.33 7.66
N TRP A 268 22.27 -8.12 8.42
CA TRP A 268 21.86 -9.02 9.50
C TRP A 268 21.64 -10.46 9.02
N TRP A 269 21.07 -10.62 7.80
CA TRP A 269 20.95 -11.89 7.10
C TRP A 269 21.64 -11.77 5.74
N PRO A 270 22.85 -12.30 5.57
CA PRO A 270 23.61 -12.16 4.33
C PRO A 270 23.02 -12.95 3.15
N ARG A 271 22.02 -13.79 3.40
CA ARG A 271 21.19 -14.45 2.38
C ARG A 271 19.77 -13.93 2.50
N LEU A 272 19.24 -13.45 1.37
CA LEU A 272 17.88 -12.93 1.28
C LEU A 272 16.86 -14.06 1.54
N HIS A 273 15.92 -13.80 2.44
CA HIS A 273 14.79 -14.70 2.70
C HIS A 273 13.61 -14.32 1.81
N SER A 274 12.96 -15.32 1.20
CA SER A 274 11.77 -15.14 0.37
C SER A 274 10.59 -15.94 0.92
N PHE A 275 9.38 -15.38 0.79
CA PHE A 275 8.17 -15.91 1.40
C PHE A 275 7.05 -16.05 0.38
N ALA A 276 6.37 -17.20 0.38
CA ALA A 276 5.20 -17.48 -0.43
C ALA A 276 4.13 -18.21 0.37
N ILE A 277 2.88 -18.11 -0.04
CA ILE A 277 1.75 -18.84 0.54
C ILE A 277 0.78 -19.26 -0.56
N GLY A 278 0.14 -20.42 -0.39
CA GLY A 278 -0.90 -20.90 -1.28
C GLY A 278 -1.64 -22.11 -0.70
N LEU A 279 -2.72 -22.51 -1.34
CA LEU A 279 -3.35 -23.80 -1.09
C LEU A 279 -2.42 -24.92 -1.56
N LYS A 280 -2.62 -26.12 -1.05
CA LYS A 280 -1.86 -27.28 -1.50
C LYS A 280 -1.95 -27.45 -3.03
N GLY A 281 -0.79 -27.52 -3.68
CA GLY A 281 -0.70 -27.61 -5.15
C GLY A 281 -0.89 -26.27 -5.89
N SER A 282 -0.79 -25.16 -5.19
CA SER A 282 -0.83 -23.81 -5.77
C SER A 282 0.22 -23.63 -6.86
N PRO A 283 -0.15 -23.08 -8.04
CA PRO A 283 0.80 -22.78 -9.11
C PRO A 283 1.84 -21.73 -8.70
N ASP A 284 1.47 -20.79 -7.85
CA ASP A 284 2.40 -19.76 -7.36
C ASP A 284 3.45 -20.34 -6.41
N LEU A 285 3.11 -21.31 -5.55
CA LEU A 285 4.11 -21.97 -4.69
C LEU A 285 5.16 -22.71 -5.54
N ALA A 286 4.73 -23.39 -6.61
CA ALA A 286 5.64 -24.07 -7.51
C ALA A 286 6.55 -23.08 -8.27
N ALA A 287 5.99 -22.00 -8.79
CA ALA A 287 6.75 -20.96 -9.50
C ALA A 287 7.70 -20.19 -8.58
N ALA A 288 7.26 -19.91 -7.34
CA ALA A 288 8.09 -19.28 -6.33
C ALA A 288 9.32 -20.12 -5.97
N ALA A 289 9.18 -21.43 -5.86
CA ALA A 289 10.31 -22.34 -5.61
C ALA A 289 11.34 -22.29 -6.74
N VAL A 290 10.91 -22.30 -8.02
CA VAL A 290 11.80 -22.16 -9.18
C VAL A 290 12.53 -20.81 -9.18
N ALA A 291 11.81 -19.71 -8.91
CA ALA A 291 12.43 -18.39 -8.85
C ALA A 291 13.43 -18.30 -7.69
N ALA A 292 13.07 -18.81 -6.51
CA ALA A 292 13.92 -18.82 -5.33
C ALA A 292 15.22 -19.60 -5.51
N GLU A 293 15.16 -20.77 -6.16
CA GLU A 293 16.33 -21.59 -6.51
C GLU A 293 17.26 -20.80 -7.44
N ALA A 294 16.72 -20.20 -8.50
CA ALA A 294 17.48 -19.41 -9.46
C ALA A 294 18.15 -18.18 -8.81
N LEU A 295 17.49 -17.55 -7.84
CA LEU A 295 17.99 -16.35 -7.14
C LEU A 295 18.86 -16.68 -5.92
N GLY A 296 18.92 -17.96 -5.49
CA GLY A 296 19.69 -18.40 -4.33
C GLY A 296 19.14 -17.87 -2.99
N THR A 297 17.85 -17.57 -2.90
CA THR A 297 17.21 -17.12 -1.65
C THR A 297 16.98 -18.28 -0.69
N VAL A 298 16.83 -17.97 0.61
CA VAL A 298 16.30 -18.93 1.60
C VAL A 298 14.78 -18.87 1.51
N HIS A 299 14.21 -19.83 0.80
CA HIS A 299 12.78 -19.83 0.49
C HIS A 299 11.91 -20.48 1.57
N HIS A 300 10.79 -19.84 1.88
CA HIS A 300 9.77 -20.30 2.81
C HIS A 300 8.41 -20.33 2.11
N GLY A 301 8.04 -21.49 1.58
CA GLY A 301 6.72 -21.75 1.01
C GLY A 301 5.78 -22.30 2.11
N PHE A 302 4.64 -21.63 2.33
CA PHE A 302 3.64 -22.04 3.31
C PHE A 302 2.36 -22.50 2.63
N GLU A 303 1.79 -23.57 3.12
CA GLU A 303 0.44 -23.99 2.74
C GLU A 303 -0.57 -23.52 3.78
N TYR A 304 -1.80 -23.25 3.33
CA TYR A 304 -2.98 -23.04 4.17
C TYR A 304 -4.16 -23.83 3.61
N THR A 305 -5.16 -24.12 4.45
CA THR A 305 -6.39 -24.77 4.02
C THR A 305 -7.49 -23.74 3.76
N PHE A 306 -8.52 -24.16 3.02
CA PHE A 306 -9.71 -23.32 2.80
C PHE A 306 -10.36 -22.91 4.14
N GLU A 307 -10.45 -23.85 5.08
CA GLU A 307 -11.02 -23.63 6.42
C GLU A 307 -10.23 -22.60 7.21
N GLU A 308 -8.89 -22.70 7.21
CA GLU A 308 -8.02 -21.68 7.84
C GLU A 308 -8.24 -20.28 7.26
N GLY A 309 -8.43 -20.18 5.95
CA GLY A 309 -8.74 -18.92 5.28
C GLY A 309 -10.13 -18.39 5.66
N LEU A 310 -11.12 -19.26 5.73
CA LEU A 310 -12.50 -18.90 6.09
C LEU A 310 -12.60 -18.45 7.55
N ASP A 311 -11.92 -19.14 8.47
CA ASP A 311 -11.94 -18.84 9.90
C ASP A 311 -11.39 -17.46 10.22
N VAL A 312 -10.38 -16.97 9.47
CA VAL A 312 -9.79 -15.65 9.70
C VAL A 312 -10.50 -14.51 8.94
N LEU A 313 -11.48 -14.82 8.10
CA LEU A 313 -12.14 -13.83 7.23
C LEU A 313 -12.73 -12.63 7.98
N PRO A 314 -13.44 -12.80 9.13
CA PRO A 314 -13.91 -11.65 9.91
C PRO A 314 -12.77 -10.76 10.42
N GLU A 315 -11.66 -11.35 10.87
CA GLU A 315 -10.49 -10.60 11.31
C GLU A 315 -9.83 -9.85 10.15
N VAL A 316 -9.73 -10.48 8.98
CA VAL A 316 -9.23 -9.84 7.76
C VAL A 316 -10.06 -8.58 7.45
N ILE A 317 -11.39 -8.69 7.40
CA ILE A 317 -12.29 -7.57 7.13
C ILE A 317 -12.11 -6.45 8.18
N ARG A 318 -11.99 -6.82 9.45
CA ARG A 318 -11.75 -5.87 10.54
C ARG A 318 -10.41 -5.14 10.40
N HIS A 319 -9.35 -5.83 9.96
CA HIS A 319 -8.02 -5.23 9.80
C HIS A 319 -7.90 -4.40 8.53
N ILE A 320 -8.42 -4.91 7.40
CA ILE A 320 -8.33 -4.21 6.12
C ILE A 320 -9.30 -3.04 6.04
N GLU A 321 -10.43 -3.09 6.79
CA GLU A 321 -11.44 -2.03 6.84
C GLU A 321 -12.08 -1.76 5.48
N THR A 322 -12.40 -2.83 4.75
CA THR A 322 -13.10 -2.80 3.46
C THR A 322 -14.06 -3.97 3.31
N TYR A 323 -15.01 -3.86 2.40
CA TYR A 323 -15.89 -4.94 1.95
C TYR A 323 -15.73 -5.24 0.45
N ASP A 324 -14.69 -4.69 -0.20
CA ASP A 324 -14.39 -4.99 -1.60
C ASP A 324 -14.00 -6.46 -1.78
N VAL A 325 -14.70 -7.14 -2.70
CA VAL A 325 -14.59 -8.59 -2.88
C VAL A 325 -13.18 -9.00 -3.28
N THR A 326 -12.59 -8.33 -4.26
CA THR A 326 -11.26 -8.67 -4.77
C THR A 326 -10.17 -8.41 -3.76
N THR A 327 -10.28 -7.31 -3.04
CA THR A 327 -9.35 -6.95 -1.95
C THR A 327 -9.38 -8.00 -0.84
N ILE A 328 -10.56 -8.44 -0.39
CA ILE A 328 -10.68 -9.43 0.68
C ILE A 328 -10.15 -10.80 0.25
N ARG A 329 -10.48 -11.26 -0.97
CA ARG A 329 -9.97 -12.53 -1.52
C ARG A 329 -8.45 -12.60 -1.50
N ALA A 330 -7.77 -11.51 -1.87
CA ALA A 330 -6.32 -11.42 -1.91
C ALA A 330 -5.70 -11.10 -0.53
N SER A 331 -6.41 -10.35 0.33
CA SER A 331 -5.92 -10.02 1.67
C SER A 331 -5.81 -11.22 2.58
N THR A 332 -6.70 -12.20 2.47
CA THR A 332 -6.74 -13.34 3.38
C THR A 332 -5.47 -14.19 3.35
N PRO A 333 -4.98 -14.67 2.19
CA PRO A 333 -3.70 -15.38 2.15
C PRO A 333 -2.52 -14.48 2.58
N MET A 334 -2.53 -13.20 2.25
CA MET A 334 -1.48 -12.27 2.65
C MET A 334 -1.47 -12.05 4.18
N PHE A 335 -2.63 -11.98 4.82
CA PHE A 335 -2.78 -11.91 6.28
C PHE A 335 -2.20 -13.17 6.97
N LEU A 336 -2.50 -14.36 6.44
CA LEU A 336 -1.96 -15.62 6.94
C LEU A 336 -0.44 -15.71 6.75
N LEU A 337 0.07 -15.24 5.61
CA LEU A 337 1.51 -15.16 5.32
C LEU A 337 2.22 -14.24 6.31
N ALA A 338 1.65 -13.06 6.57
CA ALA A 338 2.22 -12.08 7.51
C ALA A 338 2.37 -12.68 8.92
N ARG A 339 1.40 -13.49 9.38
CA ARG A 339 1.49 -14.21 10.65
C ARG A 339 2.70 -15.15 10.70
N ARG A 340 2.97 -15.88 9.61
CA ARG A 340 4.13 -16.78 9.51
C ARG A 340 5.44 -16.00 9.49
N ILE A 341 5.51 -14.92 8.73
CA ILE A 341 6.68 -14.04 8.65
C ILE A 341 7.00 -13.42 10.01
N LYS A 342 5.98 -12.92 10.72
CA LYS A 342 6.13 -12.38 12.08
C LYS A 342 6.69 -13.41 13.05
N ALA A 343 6.21 -14.65 12.99
CA ALA A 343 6.69 -15.75 13.85
C ALA A 343 8.18 -16.09 13.63
N MET A 344 8.74 -15.71 12.47
CA MET A 344 10.17 -15.84 12.15
C MET A 344 11.01 -14.63 12.59
N GLY A 345 10.40 -13.63 13.23
CA GLY A 345 11.09 -12.43 13.71
C GLY A 345 11.36 -11.37 12.63
N VAL A 346 10.82 -11.52 11.43
CA VAL A 346 10.96 -10.54 10.34
C VAL A 346 9.97 -9.40 10.54
N LYS A 347 10.45 -8.17 10.40
CA LYS A 347 9.64 -6.95 10.59
C LYS A 347 9.36 -6.19 9.29
N MET A 348 10.07 -6.49 8.20
CA MET A 348 9.93 -5.78 6.93
C MET A 348 10.07 -6.76 5.76
N VAL A 349 9.26 -6.56 4.73
CA VAL A 349 9.35 -7.27 3.45
C VAL A 349 9.18 -6.33 2.28
N LEU A 350 9.85 -6.63 1.15
CA LEU A 350 9.57 -5.96 -0.12
C LEU A 350 8.50 -6.76 -0.89
N SER A 351 7.63 -6.03 -1.59
CA SER A 351 6.52 -6.57 -2.39
C SER A 351 6.54 -6.04 -3.82
N GLY A 352 6.02 -6.81 -4.76
CA GLY A 352 5.89 -6.44 -6.18
C GLY A 352 4.63 -5.63 -6.52
N GLU A 353 3.92 -5.08 -5.54
CA GLU A 353 2.71 -4.29 -5.76
C GLU A 353 2.97 -3.02 -6.58
N GLY A 354 1.99 -2.61 -7.39
CA GLY A 354 2.05 -1.40 -8.21
C GLY A 354 2.51 -1.63 -9.65
N SER A 355 3.18 -2.73 -9.96
CA SER A 355 3.67 -3.03 -11.30
C SER A 355 2.55 -3.17 -12.33
N ASP A 356 1.44 -3.79 -11.95
CA ASP A 356 0.28 -4.00 -12.84
C ASP A 356 -0.37 -2.68 -13.24
N GLU A 357 -0.44 -1.73 -12.33
CA GLU A 357 -1.02 -0.40 -12.53
C GLU A 357 -0.13 0.52 -13.35
N ILE A 358 1.18 0.31 -13.32
CA ILE A 358 2.15 1.13 -14.06
C ILE A 358 2.32 0.63 -15.50
N PHE A 359 2.28 -0.68 -15.69
CA PHE A 359 2.60 -1.31 -16.99
C PHE A 359 1.40 -1.99 -17.66
N GLY A 360 0.18 -1.84 -17.13
CA GLY A 360 -1.01 -2.49 -17.69
C GLY A 360 -0.94 -4.02 -17.63
N GLY A 361 -0.54 -4.56 -16.47
CA GLY A 361 -0.31 -6.00 -16.30
C GLY A 361 -1.59 -6.82 -16.16
N TYR A 362 -2.73 -6.23 -15.85
CA TYR A 362 -3.99 -6.95 -15.80
C TYR A 362 -4.49 -7.32 -17.18
N LEU A 363 -5.04 -8.53 -17.33
CA LEU A 363 -5.42 -9.08 -18.65
C LEU A 363 -6.46 -8.24 -19.41
N TYR A 364 -7.29 -7.47 -18.74
CA TYR A 364 -8.24 -6.59 -19.40
C TYR A 364 -7.56 -5.46 -20.23
N PHE A 365 -6.33 -5.08 -19.91
CA PHE A 365 -5.57 -4.10 -20.69
C PHE A 365 -5.30 -4.56 -22.13
N HIS A 366 -5.37 -5.87 -22.41
CA HIS A 366 -5.31 -6.40 -23.78
C HIS A 366 -6.44 -5.88 -24.69
N LYS A 367 -7.52 -5.36 -24.07
CA LYS A 367 -8.70 -4.81 -24.76
C LYS A 367 -8.69 -3.29 -24.86
N ALA A 368 -7.64 -2.63 -24.41
CA ALA A 368 -7.52 -1.17 -24.51
C ALA A 368 -7.57 -0.76 -26.00
N PRO A 369 -8.46 0.20 -26.37
CA PRO A 369 -8.66 0.53 -27.78
C PRO A 369 -7.48 1.27 -28.42
N ASP A 370 -6.79 2.07 -27.63
CA ASP A 370 -5.62 2.86 -28.03
C ASP A 370 -4.72 3.25 -26.84
N ALA A 371 -3.60 3.90 -27.13
CA ALA A 371 -2.62 4.28 -26.13
C ALA A 371 -3.13 5.37 -25.16
N ARG A 372 -4.04 6.23 -25.60
CA ARG A 372 -4.65 7.27 -24.74
C ARG A 372 -5.53 6.64 -23.68
N GLU A 373 -6.47 5.78 -24.08
CA GLU A 373 -7.34 5.07 -23.15
C GLU A 373 -6.54 4.15 -22.21
N PHE A 374 -5.51 3.48 -22.73
CA PHE A 374 -4.59 2.69 -21.93
C PHE A 374 -3.92 3.56 -20.84
N HIS A 375 -3.36 4.71 -21.22
CA HIS A 375 -2.71 5.63 -20.29
C HIS A 375 -3.66 6.17 -19.22
N GLN A 376 -4.85 6.62 -19.66
CA GLN A 376 -5.85 7.14 -18.73
C GLN A 376 -6.32 6.09 -17.72
N GLU A 377 -6.38 4.82 -18.14
CA GLU A 377 -6.69 3.73 -17.21
C GLU A 377 -5.56 3.50 -16.20
N LEU A 378 -4.28 3.55 -16.61
CA LEU A 378 -3.16 3.51 -15.66
C LEU A 378 -3.28 4.63 -14.62
N VAL A 379 -3.59 5.85 -15.04
CA VAL A 379 -3.79 6.99 -14.15
C VAL A 379 -4.96 6.75 -13.19
N ARG A 380 -6.11 6.29 -13.68
CA ARG A 380 -7.29 5.94 -12.84
C ARG A 380 -6.94 4.87 -11.80
N LYS A 381 -6.15 3.86 -12.20
CA LYS A 381 -5.69 2.79 -11.29
C LYS A 381 -4.77 3.32 -10.20
N LEU A 382 -3.80 4.15 -10.57
CA LEU A 382 -2.85 4.75 -9.62
C LEU A 382 -3.54 5.71 -8.65
N ASP A 383 -4.47 6.53 -9.12
CA ASP A 383 -5.26 7.44 -8.26
C ASP A 383 -6.10 6.68 -7.22
N ALA A 384 -6.60 5.50 -7.58
CA ALA A 384 -7.46 4.68 -6.72
C ALA A 384 -6.70 3.62 -5.90
N LEU A 385 -5.39 3.46 -6.13
CA LEU A 385 -4.60 2.32 -5.62
C LEU A 385 -4.60 2.22 -4.10
N HIS A 386 -4.68 3.36 -3.41
CA HIS A 386 -4.78 3.46 -1.95
C HIS A 386 -6.02 2.78 -1.36
N ASN A 387 -7.05 2.54 -2.16
CA ASN A 387 -8.28 1.84 -1.75
C ASN A 387 -8.24 0.33 -1.97
N TYR A 388 -7.27 -0.17 -2.74
CA TYR A 388 -7.19 -1.57 -3.18
C TYR A 388 -5.84 -2.20 -2.82
N ASP A 389 -4.87 -2.19 -3.74
CA ASP A 389 -3.63 -2.95 -3.59
C ASP A 389 -2.71 -2.37 -2.51
N CYS A 390 -2.60 -1.05 -2.38
CA CYS A 390 -1.87 -0.42 -1.28
C CYS A 390 -2.54 -0.72 0.07
N LEU A 391 -3.89 -0.60 0.13
CA LEU A 391 -4.65 -0.91 1.34
C LEU A 391 -4.45 -2.36 1.76
N ARG A 392 -4.61 -3.29 0.80
CA ARG A 392 -4.41 -4.72 0.98
C ARG A 392 -3.01 -5.02 1.50
N ALA A 393 -1.98 -4.63 0.76
CA ALA A 393 -0.59 -4.92 1.12
C ALA A 393 -0.24 -4.35 2.49
N ASN A 394 -0.57 -3.07 2.73
CA ASN A 394 -0.26 -2.43 3.99
C ASN A 394 -0.99 -3.08 5.17
N LYS A 395 -2.31 -3.12 5.13
CA LYS A 395 -3.10 -3.56 6.30
C LYS A 395 -3.03 -5.06 6.57
N SER A 396 -2.90 -5.91 5.51
CA SER A 396 -2.74 -7.36 5.73
C SER A 396 -1.43 -7.68 6.45
N MET A 397 -0.34 -7.06 6.01
CA MET A 397 0.98 -7.29 6.60
C MET A 397 1.07 -6.64 7.99
N MET A 398 0.58 -5.41 8.11
CA MET A 398 0.62 -4.67 9.37
C MET A 398 -0.32 -5.20 10.43
N ALA A 399 -1.32 -6.02 10.10
CA ALA A 399 -2.11 -6.77 11.08
C ALA A 399 -1.23 -7.63 12.01
N TRP A 400 -0.03 -7.98 11.56
CA TRP A 400 0.97 -8.74 12.31
C TRP A 400 2.26 -7.97 12.60
N GLY A 401 2.27 -6.65 12.36
CA GLY A 401 3.45 -5.83 12.55
C GLY A 401 4.61 -6.22 11.63
N VAL A 402 4.30 -6.45 10.35
CA VAL A 402 5.28 -6.63 9.28
C VAL A 402 5.09 -5.50 8.27
N GLU A 403 6.13 -4.71 8.04
CA GLU A 403 6.10 -3.57 7.11
C GLU A 403 6.27 -4.04 5.66
N PRO A 404 5.30 -3.82 4.75
CA PRO A 404 5.52 -3.99 3.33
C PRO A 404 6.11 -2.72 2.72
N ARG A 405 7.16 -2.86 1.91
CA ARG A 405 7.71 -1.82 1.03
C ARG A 405 7.44 -2.19 -0.42
N VAL A 406 7.22 -1.17 -1.24
CA VAL A 406 6.66 -1.32 -2.60
C VAL A 406 7.51 -0.57 -3.63
N PRO A 407 8.67 -1.12 -4.06
CA PRO A 407 9.62 -0.43 -4.94
C PRO A 407 9.03 0.07 -6.26
N PHE A 408 8.06 -0.61 -6.83
CA PHE A 408 7.36 -0.14 -8.03
C PHE A 408 6.62 1.18 -7.82
N LEU A 409 6.22 1.48 -6.59
CA LEU A 409 5.55 2.73 -6.22
C LEU A 409 6.52 3.79 -5.68
N ASP A 410 7.83 3.57 -5.78
CA ASP A 410 8.83 4.62 -5.54
C ASP A 410 8.59 5.78 -6.51
N ARG A 411 8.54 7.00 -6.00
CA ARG A 411 8.15 8.18 -6.79
C ARG A 411 9.07 8.41 -7.99
N GLU A 412 10.40 8.30 -7.82
CA GLU A 412 11.34 8.53 -8.90
C GLU A 412 11.23 7.43 -9.98
N PHE A 413 11.05 6.19 -9.57
CA PHE A 413 10.80 5.11 -10.52
C PHE A 413 9.46 5.29 -11.24
N LEU A 414 8.41 5.65 -10.52
CA LEU A 414 7.08 5.89 -11.09
C LEU A 414 7.13 7.00 -12.17
N ASP A 415 7.83 8.10 -11.87
CA ASP A 415 7.99 9.21 -12.82
C ASP A 415 8.75 8.76 -14.08
N VAL A 416 9.78 7.95 -13.97
CA VAL A 416 10.48 7.35 -15.13
C VAL A 416 9.55 6.42 -15.90
N ALA A 417 8.84 5.51 -15.21
CA ALA A 417 8.01 4.51 -15.84
C ALA A 417 6.74 5.09 -16.51
N MET A 418 6.22 6.20 -16.01
CA MET A 418 5.00 6.81 -16.54
C MET A 418 5.22 7.93 -17.57
N ARG A 419 6.44 8.45 -17.71
CA ARG A 419 6.72 9.58 -18.60
C ARG A 419 6.89 9.23 -20.07
N PHE A 420 7.00 7.95 -20.47
CA PHE A 420 7.05 7.54 -21.86
C PHE A 420 5.68 7.10 -22.39
N ASP A 421 5.53 7.15 -23.73
CA ASP A 421 4.25 6.86 -24.38
C ASP A 421 3.72 5.48 -24.01
N ALA A 422 2.47 5.43 -23.61
CA ALA A 422 1.77 4.19 -23.26
C ALA A 422 1.69 3.18 -24.42
N ALA A 423 1.88 3.62 -25.67
CA ALA A 423 2.01 2.73 -26.82
C ALA A 423 3.12 1.68 -26.61
N HIS A 424 4.20 2.01 -25.89
CA HIS A 424 5.27 1.07 -25.56
C HIS A 424 4.88 0.02 -24.50
N LYS A 425 3.77 0.23 -23.78
CA LYS A 425 3.24 -0.69 -22.75
C LYS A 425 2.15 -1.60 -23.28
N MET A 426 1.52 -1.22 -24.42
CA MET A 426 0.42 -1.98 -25.02
C MET A 426 0.90 -3.35 -25.53
N VAL A 427 0.02 -4.35 -25.40
CA VAL A 427 0.28 -5.71 -25.85
C VAL A 427 0.32 -5.76 -27.37
N GLY A 428 1.43 -6.27 -27.93
CA GLY A 428 1.61 -6.46 -29.38
C GLY A 428 2.07 -5.23 -30.16
N ALA A 429 2.19 -4.07 -29.52
CA ALA A 429 2.65 -2.83 -30.16
C ALA A 429 4.15 -2.53 -29.94
N GLY A 430 4.81 -3.29 -29.07
CA GLY A 430 6.10 -2.88 -28.53
C GLY A 430 7.25 -3.84 -28.74
N PHE A 431 8.01 -4.00 -27.72
CA PHE A 431 9.31 -4.62 -27.62
C PHE A 431 9.28 -6.13 -27.98
N GLY A 432 10.24 -6.56 -28.79
CA GLY A 432 10.48 -7.97 -29.09
C GLY A 432 9.38 -8.67 -29.92
N GLY A 433 8.32 -7.98 -30.35
CA GLY A 433 7.22 -8.56 -31.14
C GLY A 433 6.36 -9.60 -30.38
N ARG A 434 6.55 -9.74 -29.08
CA ARG A 434 5.81 -10.70 -28.25
C ARG A 434 4.47 -10.10 -27.80
N ARG A 435 3.40 -10.89 -27.92
CA ARG A 435 2.06 -10.50 -27.48
C ARG A 435 1.86 -10.84 -26.00
N ILE A 436 2.58 -10.17 -25.12
CA ILE A 436 2.54 -10.37 -23.67
C ILE A 436 2.44 -9.02 -22.94
N GLU A 437 1.77 -8.98 -21.81
CA GLU A 437 1.72 -7.81 -20.95
C GLU A 437 3.11 -7.47 -20.38
N LYS A 438 3.35 -6.20 -20.09
CA LYS A 438 4.60 -5.68 -19.50
C LYS A 438 5.86 -5.97 -20.35
N ALA A 439 5.74 -6.08 -21.68
CA ALA A 439 6.87 -6.41 -22.55
C ALA A 439 8.06 -5.46 -22.32
N VAL A 440 7.83 -4.15 -22.17
CA VAL A 440 8.87 -3.15 -21.92
C VAL A 440 9.64 -3.44 -20.62
N LEU A 441 8.97 -3.86 -19.55
CA LEU A 441 9.58 -4.21 -18.27
C LEU A 441 10.41 -5.51 -18.41
N ARG A 442 9.86 -6.52 -19.08
CA ARG A 442 10.55 -7.81 -19.32
C ARG A 442 11.83 -7.62 -20.13
N GLU A 443 11.79 -6.82 -21.19
CA GLU A 443 12.95 -6.48 -22.01
C GLU A 443 14.02 -5.70 -21.23
N ALA A 444 13.61 -4.75 -20.37
CA ALA A 444 14.53 -4.00 -19.52
C ALA A 444 15.32 -4.91 -18.57
N PHE A 445 14.74 -6.05 -18.17
CA PHE A 445 15.33 -6.97 -17.19
C PHE A 445 15.76 -8.33 -17.75
N GLN A 446 16.05 -8.40 -19.06
CA GLN A 446 16.66 -9.60 -19.63
C GLN A 446 17.95 -9.98 -18.89
N GLY A 447 18.09 -11.27 -18.57
CA GLY A 447 19.23 -11.80 -17.82
C GLY A 447 19.17 -11.65 -16.28
N TYR A 448 18.09 -11.07 -15.73
CA TYR A 448 17.87 -11.02 -14.26
C TYR A 448 17.16 -12.25 -13.72
N LEU A 449 16.34 -12.87 -14.53
CA LEU A 449 15.52 -14.02 -14.20
C LEU A 449 15.66 -15.09 -15.29
N PRO A 450 15.42 -16.37 -14.96
CA PRO A 450 15.22 -17.39 -15.98
C PRO A 450 14.06 -17.03 -16.92
N ASP A 451 14.16 -17.40 -18.20
CA ASP A 451 13.13 -17.12 -19.18
C ASP A 451 11.75 -17.69 -18.78
N SER A 452 11.72 -18.83 -18.12
CA SER A 452 10.49 -19.43 -17.61
C SER A 452 9.73 -18.56 -16.60
N ILE A 453 10.42 -17.66 -15.90
CA ILE A 453 9.84 -16.68 -14.98
C ILE A 453 9.68 -15.32 -15.67
N LEU A 454 10.73 -14.86 -16.38
CA LEU A 454 10.71 -13.57 -17.05
C LEU A 454 9.56 -13.45 -18.06
N TRP A 455 9.23 -14.54 -18.77
CA TRP A 455 8.18 -14.59 -19.79
C TRP A 455 6.93 -15.35 -19.35
N ARG A 456 6.81 -15.66 -18.04
CA ARG A 456 5.58 -16.24 -17.49
C ARG A 456 4.43 -15.25 -17.63
N GLN A 457 3.29 -15.71 -18.13
CA GLN A 457 2.09 -14.90 -18.23
C GLN A 457 1.53 -14.53 -16.84
N LYS A 458 0.88 -13.37 -16.74
CA LYS A 458 0.28 -12.86 -15.51
C LYS A 458 -0.83 -13.77 -15.01
N GLU A 459 -0.74 -14.13 -13.73
CA GLU A 459 -1.86 -14.61 -12.92
C GLU A 459 -2.16 -13.61 -11.80
N GLN A 460 -3.45 -13.41 -11.50
CA GLN A 460 -3.82 -12.60 -10.34
C GLN A 460 -3.49 -13.37 -9.05
N PHE A 461 -3.04 -12.66 -8.03
CA PHE A 461 -2.65 -13.30 -6.76
C PHE A 461 -3.76 -14.15 -6.15
N SER A 462 -5.03 -13.68 -6.18
CA SER A 462 -6.19 -14.43 -5.69
C SER A 462 -6.46 -15.75 -6.44
N ASP A 463 -6.02 -15.85 -7.70
CA ASP A 463 -6.09 -17.07 -8.51
C ASP A 463 -4.83 -17.93 -8.33
N GLY A 464 -3.65 -17.32 -8.30
CA GLY A 464 -2.35 -17.97 -8.17
C GLY A 464 -2.16 -18.73 -6.85
N VAL A 465 -2.77 -18.26 -5.76
CA VAL A 465 -2.77 -19.00 -4.47
C VAL A 465 -3.55 -20.30 -4.49
N GLY A 466 -4.34 -20.55 -5.54
CA GLY A 466 -5.09 -21.78 -5.78
C GLY A 466 -6.53 -21.52 -6.18
N TYR A 467 -6.94 -22.09 -7.31
CA TYR A 467 -8.28 -21.88 -7.89
C TYR A 467 -9.44 -22.25 -6.96
N GLY A 468 -9.24 -23.24 -6.07
CA GLY A 468 -10.23 -23.63 -5.07
C GLY A 468 -10.55 -22.56 -4.04
N TRP A 469 -9.69 -21.54 -3.86
CA TRP A 469 -9.92 -20.46 -2.90
C TRP A 469 -11.16 -19.64 -3.24
N ILE A 470 -11.23 -19.09 -4.45
CA ILE A 470 -12.36 -18.25 -4.91
C ILE A 470 -13.65 -19.08 -4.99
N ASP A 471 -13.56 -20.31 -5.54
CA ASP A 471 -14.73 -21.18 -5.70
C ASP A 471 -15.33 -21.57 -4.35
N GLY A 472 -14.46 -21.87 -3.36
CA GLY A 472 -14.87 -22.15 -2.00
C GLY A 472 -15.58 -20.97 -1.32
N LEU A 473 -15.03 -19.74 -1.47
CA LEU A 473 -15.66 -18.53 -0.91
C LEU A 473 -17.05 -18.28 -1.51
N LYS A 474 -17.21 -18.44 -2.83
CA LYS A 474 -18.51 -18.34 -3.51
C LYS A 474 -19.49 -19.38 -2.99
N ALA A 475 -19.08 -20.65 -2.93
CA ALA A 475 -19.92 -21.74 -2.42
C ALA A 475 -20.34 -21.50 -0.97
N HIS A 476 -19.42 -21.03 -0.13
CA HIS A 476 -19.74 -20.64 1.24
C HIS A 476 -20.78 -19.52 1.30
N ALA A 477 -20.60 -18.45 0.55
CA ALA A 477 -21.54 -17.34 0.50
C ALA A 477 -22.92 -17.75 -0.04
N GLU A 478 -22.97 -18.63 -1.05
CA GLU A 478 -24.22 -19.21 -1.56
C GLU A 478 -25.01 -19.96 -0.47
N ALA A 479 -24.31 -20.64 0.42
CA ALA A 479 -24.95 -21.34 1.54
C ALA A 479 -25.42 -20.41 2.66
N GLN A 480 -24.75 -19.25 2.86
CA GLN A 480 -25.03 -18.32 3.95
C GLN A 480 -26.08 -17.26 3.58
N VAL A 481 -26.21 -16.89 2.30
CA VAL A 481 -27.05 -15.78 1.83
C VAL A 481 -28.14 -16.31 0.89
N SER A 482 -29.40 -16.21 1.31
CA SER A 482 -30.52 -16.60 0.45
C SER A 482 -30.80 -15.55 -0.64
N ASP A 483 -31.44 -15.97 -1.75
CA ASP A 483 -31.85 -15.06 -2.84
C ASP A 483 -32.79 -13.95 -2.35
N ARG A 484 -33.67 -14.27 -1.38
CA ARG A 484 -34.55 -13.29 -0.75
C ARG A 484 -33.77 -12.20 0.01
N VAL A 485 -32.71 -12.57 0.68
CA VAL A 485 -31.87 -11.63 1.42
C VAL A 485 -31.09 -10.74 0.45
N LEU A 486 -30.51 -11.32 -0.61
CA LEU A 486 -29.82 -10.55 -1.65
C LEU A 486 -30.78 -9.60 -2.40
N ALA A 487 -31.99 -10.03 -2.72
CA ALA A 487 -33.00 -9.19 -3.40
C ALA A 487 -33.43 -7.96 -2.57
N ALA A 488 -33.16 -7.94 -1.26
CA ALA A 488 -33.45 -6.82 -0.37
C ALA A 488 -32.18 -6.03 0.03
N ALA A 489 -31.06 -6.27 -0.65
CA ALA A 489 -29.77 -5.69 -0.30
C ALA A 489 -29.75 -4.15 -0.36
N ASP A 490 -30.45 -3.55 -1.33
CA ASP A 490 -30.61 -2.11 -1.51
C ASP A 490 -31.29 -1.42 -0.32
N LYS A 491 -32.22 -2.12 0.33
CA LYS A 491 -32.92 -1.61 1.52
C LYS A 491 -32.04 -1.65 2.77
N ARG A 492 -31.20 -2.67 2.88
CA ARG A 492 -30.31 -2.83 4.02
C ARG A 492 -29.03 -2.01 3.88
N PHE A 493 -28.49 -1.94 2.67
CA PHE A 493 -27.24 -1.27 2.33
C PHE A 493 -27.48 -0.23 1.23
N PRO A 494 -28.09 0.92 1.55
CA PRO A 494 -28.44 1.94 0.53
C PRO A 494 -27.22 2.52 -0.16
N HIS A 495 -26.09 2.61 0.56
CA HIS A 495 -24.80 2.97 -0.03
C HIS A 495 -24.13 1.70 -0.58
N ASN A 496 -23.84 1.70 -1.87
CA ASN A 496 -23.10 0.63 -2.56
C ASN A 496 -23.69 -0.77 -2.31
N PRO A 497 -24.97 -1.02 -2.71
CA PRO A 497 -25.65 -2.27 -2.45
C PRO A 497 -24.96 -3.46 -3.14
N PRO A 498 -24.67 -4.54 -2.41
CA PRO A 498 -24.00 -5.70 -2.96
C PRO A 498 -24.85 -6.40 -4.04
N GLN A 499 -24.19 -6.80 -5.15
CA GLN A 499 -24.83 -7.42 -6.31
C GLN A 499 -24.67 -8.95 -6.33
N THR A 500 -23.82 -9.51 -5.48
CA THR A 500 -23.58 -10.95 -5.34
C THR A 500 -23.72 -11.38 -3.90
N LYS A 501 -23.97 -12.67 -3.65
CA LYS A 501 -24.07 -13.23 -2.29
C LYS A 501 -22.74 -13.10 -1.52
N GLU A 502 -21.61 -13.22 -2.22
CA GLU A 502 -20.29 -13.01 -1.63
C GLU A 502 -20.07 -11.56 -1.20
N ALA A 503 -20.39 -10.60 -2.07
CA ALA A 503 -20.35 -9.18 -1.72
C ALA A 503 -21.28 -8.84 -0.55
N TYR A 504 -22.48 -9.46 -0.52
CA TYR A 504 -23.40 -9.31 0.61
C TYR A 504 -22.82 -9.86 1.90
N TYR A 505 -22.21 -11.03 1.86
CA TYR A 505 -21.59 -11.67 3.02
C TYR A 505 -20.48 -10.81 3.61
N TYR A 506 -19.58 -10.29 2.77
CA TYR A 506 -18.49 -9.40 3.23
C TYR A 506 -19.02 -8.06 3.76
N ARG A 507 -20.02 -7.47 3.09
CA ARG A 507 -20.68 -6.26 3.57
C ARG A 507 -21.34 -6.46 4.92
N HIS A 508 -21.99 -7.61 5.12
CA HIS A 508 -22.60 -7.95 6.39
C HIS A 508 -21.56 -8.07 7.53
N LEU A 509 -20.42 -8.73 7.28
CA LEU A 509 -19.34 -8.82 8.25
C LEU A 509 -18.72 -7.44 8.55
N PHE A 510 -18.52 -6.61 7.53
CA PHE A 510 -17.98 -5.27 7.68
C PHE A 510 -18.83 -4.40 8.63
N GLU A 511 -20.15 -4.43 8.47
CA GLU A 511 -21.07 -3.65 9.31
C GLU A 511 -21.10 -4.07 10.79
N GLN A 512 -20.69 -5.29 11.10
CA GLN A 512 -20.54 -5.70 12.50
C GLN A 512 -19.43 -4.92 13.22
N PHE A 513 -18.42 -4.49 12.48
CA PHE A 513 -17.28 -3.73 13.00
C PHE A 513 -17.41 -2.23 12.74
N PHE A 514 -18.06 -1.84 11.64
CA PHE A 514 -18.12 -0.47 11.12
C PHE A 514 -19.55 -0.10 10.74
N PRO A 515 -20.45 0.10 11.69
CA PRO A 515 -21.87 0.28 11.44
C PRO A 515 -22.25 1.69 10.93
N SER A 516 -21.32 2.66 10.94
CA SER A 516 -21.62 4.03 10.51
C SER A 516 -21.69 4.16 8.99
N HIS A 517 -22.53 5.08 8.51
CA HIS A 517 -22.62 5.40 7.09
C HIS A 517 -21.28 5.94 6.54
N ALA A 518 -20.64 6.84 7.28
CA ALA A 518 -19.33 7.40 6.91
C ALA A 518 -18.25 6.31 6.74
N ALA A 519 -18.24 5.29 7.62
CA ALA A 519 -17.33 4.15 7.45
C ALA A 519 -17.59 3.38 6.15
N ALA A 520 -18.86 3.21 5.78
CA ALA A 520 -19.23 2.54 4.53
C ALA A 520 -18.79 3.34 3.29
N GLU A 521 -18.84 4.68 3.36
CA GLU A 521 -18.44 5.58 2.28
C GLU A 521 -16.94 5.61 2.03
N THR A 522 -16.10 5.14 2.99
CA THR A 522 -14.66 5.00 2.78
C THR A 522 -14.30 3.91 1.78
N VAL A 523 -15.23 3.01 1.46
CA VAL A 523 -15.03 1.92 0.50
C VAL A 523 -15.64 2.29 -0.85
N PRO A 524 -14.83 2.37 -1.92
CA PRO A 524 -15.33 2.71 -3.24
C PRO A 524 -16.38 1.72 -3.74
N GLY A 525 -17.38 2.24 -4.46
CA GLY A 525 -18.38 1.46 -5.13
C GLY A 525 -18.12 1.29 -6.63
N GLY A 526 -18.95 0.49 -7.25
CA GLY A 526 -18.96 0.29 -8.70
C GLY A 526 -18.58 -1.12 -9.11
N LYS A 527 -18.89 -1.44 -10.38
CA LYS A 527 -18.57 -2.73 -10.97
C LYS A 527 -17.10 -2.76 -11.37
N SER A 528 -16.40 -3.84 -11.04
CA SER A 528 -15.04 -4.14 -11.47
C SER A 528 -14.99 -5.55 -12.06
N ILE A 529 -14.31 -5.75 -13.17
CA ILE A 529 -14.04 -7.05 -13.78
C ILE A 529 -12.53 -7.18 -13.93
N ALA A 530 -11.96 -8.24 -13.39
CA ALA A 530 -10.51 -8.49 -13.40
C ALA A 530 -9.67 -7.27 -12.95
N CYS A 531 -10.13 -6.59 -11.91
CA CYS A 531 -9.55 -5.35 -11.37
C CYS A 531 -9.70 -4.11 -12.26
N SER A 532 -10.57 -4.12 -13.30
CA SER A 532 -10.81 -2.96 -14.15
C SER A 532 -11.52 -1.82 -13.41
N SER A 533 -11.32 -0.58 -13.92
CA SER A 533 -12.21 0.52 -13.55
C SER A 533 -13.55 0.41 -14.25
N PRO A 534 -14.60 1.11 -13.79
CA PRO A 534 -15.89 1.17 -14.50
C PRO A 534 -15.75 1.69 -15.95
N ALA A 535 -14.81 2.59 -16.24
CA ALA A 535 -14.56 3.10 -17.57
C ALA A 535 -14.00 2.02 -18.51
N ALA A 536 -13.07 1.18 -18.05
CA ALA A 536 -12.47 0.12 -18.83
C ALA A 536 -13.44 -1.05 -19.12
N ILE A 537 -14.54 -1.20 -18.37
CA ILE A 537 -15.59 -2.17 -18.67
C ILE A 537 -16.20 -1.91 -20.07
N ALA A 538 -16.24 -0.66 -20.51
CA ALA A 538 -16.75 -0.30 -21.82
C ALA A 538 -15.85 -0.73 -23.00
N TRP A 539 -14.63 -1.17 -22.75
CA TRP A 539 -13.70 -1.60 -23.80
C TRP A 539 -14.11 -2.92 -24.48
N ASP A 540 -14.85 -3.76 -23.78
CA ASP A 540 -15.32 -5.03 -24.34
C ASP A 540 -16.74 -5.36 -23.82
N ALA A 541 -17.66 -5.63 -24.72
CA ALA A 541 -19.04 -5.93 -24.40
C ALA A 541 -19.21 -7.19 -23.50
N SER A 542 -18.26 -8.13 -23.54
CA SER A 542 -18.25 -9.31 -22.67
C SER A 542 -18.10 -8.96 -21.20
N PHE A 543 -17.42 -7.85 -20.88
CA PHE A 543 -17.25 -7.38 -19.50
C PHE A 543 -18.56 -6.90 -18.89
N ALA A 544 -19.44 -6.32 -19.69
CA ALA A 544 -20.75 -5.87 -19.22
C ALA A 544 -21.62 -7.03 -18.73
N ALA A 545 -21.51 -8.20 -19.35
CA ALA A 545 -22.25 -9.41 -19.02
C ALA A 545 -21.65 -10.22 -17.87
N ALA A 546 -20.36 -10.02 -17.55
CA ALA A 546 -19.69 -10.75 -16.48
C ALA A 546 -20.16 -10.29 -15.09
N ALA A 547 -20.47 -11.24 -14.23
CA ALA A 547 -20.86 -10.99 -12.83
C ALA A 547 -19.69 -11.20 -11.85
N ASP A 548 -18.69 -12.02 -12.24
CA ASP A 548 -17.54 -12.36 -11.41
C ASP A 548 -16.40 -11.34 -11.61
N PRO A 549 -15.94 -10.68 -10.55
CA PRO A 549 -14.83 -9.74 -10.64
C PRO A 549 -13.43 -10.39 -10.81
N SER A 550 -13.30 -11.73 -10.83
CA SER A 550 -12.02 -12.41 -10.96
C SER A 550 -11.40 -12.28 -12.36
N GLY A 551 -10.08 -12.50 -12.46
CA GLY A 551 -9.34 -12.54 -13.72
C GLY A 551 -9.80 -13.61 -14.70
N ARG A 552 -10.40 -14.69 -14.21
CA ARG A 552 -10.97 -15.79 -15.01
C ARG A 552 -12.08 -15.35 -15.96
N ALA A 553 -12.74 -14.22 -15.68
CA ALA A 553 -13.73 -13.65 -16.59
C ALA A 553 -13.16 -13.29 -17.98
N ILE A 554 -11.81 -13.27 -18.12
CA ILE A 554 -11.07 -12.90 -19.35
C ILE A 554 -10.23 -14.07 -19.87
N ALA A 555 -10.56 -15.30 -19.53
CA ALA A 555 -9.78 -16.50 -19.88
C ALA A 555 -9.48 -16.64 -21.41
N GLY A 556 -10.35 -16.15 -22.31
CA GLY A 556 -10.09 -16.15 -23.75
C GLY A 556 -8.90 -15.28 -24.22
N VAL A 557 -8.37 -14.40 -23.37
CA VAL A 557 -7.17 -13.62 -23.68
C VAL A 557 -5.90 -14.50 -23.67
N HIS A 558 -5.83 -15.49 -22.78
CA HIS A 558 -4.71 -16.42 -22.69
C HIS A 558 -4.53 -17.24 -23.98
N GLU A 559 -5.63 -17.71 -24.58
CA GLU A 559 -5.59 -18.49 -25.82
C GLU A 559 -5.13 -17.65 -27.02
N GLN A 560 -5.51 -16.36 -27.06
CA GLN A 560 -5.12 -15.43 -28.12
C GLN A 560 -3.65 -14.96 -28.00
N ALA A 561 -3.07 -14.97 -26.82
CA ALA A 561 -1.68 -14.59 -26.59
C ALA A 561 -0.69 -15.69 -27.01
N LEU A 562 -1.13 -16.94 -27.05
CA LEU A 562 -0.33 -18.11 -27.42
C LEU A 562 -0.43 -18.43 -28.94
N ALA A 563 -1.35 -17.83 -29.65
CA ALA A 563 -1.52 -17.94 -31.11
C ALA A 563 -0.83 -16.78 -31.82
#